data_69f60ce4e6919577e3e76f330463423e
#
_entry.id   69f60ce4e6919577e3e76f330463423e
#
_cell.length_a   1.000
_cell.length_b   1.000
_cell.length_c   1.000
_cell.angle_alpha   90.00
_cell.angle_beta   90.00
_cell.angle_gamma   90.00
#
_symmetry.space_group_name_H-M   'P 1'
#
loop_
_entity.id
_entity.type
_entity.pdbx_description
1 polymer ?
#
loop_
_entity_poly.entity_id
_entity_poly.type
_entity_poly.pdbx_seq_one_letter_code
_entity_poly.pdbx_strand_id
1 'polypeptide(L)'
;MRANDIADAIRDDTILVVASAPNYPTGVLDPIADIAEITRSRDLAFHVDACLGGFALAWWDGLPPWDFRVDGVTSLSADLHKYGYAPKGSSLLLHRDRERHRAQFFSITQWPGYPIVNPTLLGSRSATGLASAWAVSRTLGADGYAALTARIRHAFDAVVAAIDGIDGLSVVGAPSGPVLAVRTDPDADEPVDTHLWGAAVTHRGFALQAQPAFTQPDGTELPATTHLTVTPVTASVLDELLDTLTTAADEVRGQPSPTAPTPLRELAAAFDSGAVTVEQALALPSAAAEEVLVSAGIDPHSHSGGADLDMPAIIAAVESLPREVTARLLAEFLAAYCNP
;
A
#
# COMPACT_ATOMS: atom_id res chain seq x y z
N MET A 1 2.34 6.62 -12.85
CA MET A 1 3.58 7.46 -12.99
C MET A 1 4.03 7.43 -14.45
N ARG A 2 4.52 8.52 -15.01
CA ARG A 2 5.15 8.58 -16.33
C ARG A 2 6.63 8.94 -16.16
N ALA A 3 7.50 8.41 -17.02
CA ALA A 3 8.95 8.69 -16.92
C ALA A 3 9.29 10.19 -17.05
N ASN A 4 8.52 10.93 -17.85
CA ASN A 4 8.70 12.38 -17.99
C ASN A 4 8.41 13.14 -16.68
N ASP A 5 7.44 12.70 -15.89
CA ASP A 5 7.15 13.33 -14.59
C ASP A 5 8.36 13.21 -13.65
N ILE A 6 9.08 12.09 -13.71
CA ILE A 6 10.33 11.89 -12.98
C ILE A 6 11.43 12.81 -13.52
N ALA A 7 11.57 12.92 -14.84
CA ALA A 7 12.58 13.78 -15.47
C ALA A 7 12.43 15.25 -15.05
N ASP A 8 11.19 15.72 -14.94
CA ASP A 8 10.83 17.09 -14.57
C ASP A 8 11.00 17.34 -13.05
N ALA A 9 10.84 16.30 -12.23
CA ALA A 9 10.98 16.38 -10.77
C ALA A 9 12.45 16.32 -10.29
N ILE A 10 13.40 15.88 -11.12
CA ILE A 10 14.83 15.79 -10.77
C ILE A 10 15.41 17.20 -10.64
N ARG A 11 16.09 17.47 -9.52
CA ARG A 11 16.79 18.72 -9.19
C ARG A 11 18.29 18.46 -9.02
N ASP A 12 19.06 19.54 -8.90
CA ASP A 12 20.53 19.47 -8.71
C ASP A 12 20.93 18.77 -7.41
N ASP A 13 20.06 18.75 -6.41
CA ASP A 13 20.24 18.07 -5.13
C ASP A 13 19.66 16.65 -5.07
N THR A 14 19.10 16.14 -6.16
CA THR A 14 18.57 14.77 -6.25
C THR A 14 19.73 13.78 -6.27
N ILE A 15 19.71 12.80 -5.35
CA ILE A 15 20.74 11.75 -5.24
C ILE A 15 20.19 10.35 -5.49
N LEU A 16 18.87 10.18 -5.42
CA LEU A 16 18.20 8.89 -5.55
C LEU A 16 16.84 9.07 -6.19
N VAL A 17 16.52 8.20 -7.12
CA VAL A 17 15.16 8.00 -7.65
C VAL A 17 14.67 6.64 -7.22
N VAL A 18 13.39 6.54 -6.86
CA VAL A 18 12.73 5.29 -6.46
C VAL A 18 11.51 5.07 -7.35
N ALA A 19 11.35 3.86 -7.85
CA ALA A 19 10.14 3.40 -8.55
C ALA A 19 9.80 1.99 -8.10
N SER A 20 8.58 1.54 -8.33
CA SER A 20 8.04 0.31 -7.74
C SER A 20 7.75 -0.77 -8.79
N ALA A 21 7.96 -2.02 -8.38
CA ALA A 21 7.67 -3.19 -9.20
C ALA A 21 6.88 -4.24 -8.38
N PRO A 22 5.51 -4.17 -8.37
CA PRO A 22 4.65 -3.05 -8.79
C PRO A 22 4.47 -2.03 -7.66
N ASN A 23 3.81 -0.89 -7.94
CA ASN A 23 3.36 -0.02 -6.86
C ASN A 23 2.24 -0.69 -6.07
N TYR A 24 2.26 -0.52 -4.75
CA TYR A 24 1.31 -1.17 -3.86
C TYR A 24 -0.14 -0.70 -4.09
N PRO A 25 -0.43 0.62 -4.21
CA PRO A 25 -1.82 1.07 -4.25
C PRO A 25 -2.65 0.47 -5.39
N THR A 26 -2.07 0.30 -6.58
CA THR A 26 -2.81 -0.09 -7.79
C THR A 26 -2.31 -1.36 -8.46
N GLY A 27 -1.15 -1.89 -8.05
CA GLY A 27 -0.55 -3.06 -8.68
C GLY A 27 0.09 -2.80 -10.06
N VAL A 28 0.17 -1.55 -10.48
CA VAL A 28 0.77 -1.17 -11.77
C VAL A 28 2.29 -1.17 -11.66
N LEU A 29 2.95 -1.77 -12.63
CA LEU A 29 4.41 -1.70 -12.78
C LEU A 29 4.81 -0.31 -13.26
N ASP A 30 5.68 0.36 -12.53
CA ASP A 30 6.24 1.63 -12.96
C ASP A 30 7.13 1.46 -14.22
N PRO A 31 7.35 2.48 -15.05
CA PRO A 31 8.13 2.38 -16.28
C PRO A 31 9.66 2.32 -15.98
N ILE A 32 10.07 1.20 -15.37
CA ILE A 32 11.43 1.01 -14.82
C ILE A 32 12.53 1.25 -15.87
N ALA A 33 12.34 0.74 -17.09
CA ALA A 33 13.35 0.88 -18.14
C ALA A 33 13.56 2.35 -18.55
N ASP A 34 12.49 3.10 -18.73
CA ASP A 34 12.53 4.50 -19.13
C ASP A 34 13.11 5.38 -18.01
N ILE A 35 12.74 5.12 -16.76
CA ILE A 35 13.29 5.82 -15.59
C ILE A 35 14.79 5.50 -15.44
N ALA A 36 15.21 4.25 -15.68
CA ALA A 36 16.61 3.86 -15.62
C ALA A 36 17.46 4.59 -16.66
N GLU A 37 16.96 4.86 -17.85
CA GLU A 37 17.66 5.65 -18.87
C GLU A 37 17.86 7.10 -18.39
N ILE A 38 16.81 7.71 -17.82
CA ILE A 38 16.89 9.08 -17.28
C ILE A 38 17.90 9.18 -16.14
N THR A 39 17.83 8.27 -15.17
CA THR A 39 18.72 8.29 -13.99
C THR A 39 20.17 8.00 -14.37
N ARG A 40 20.41 7.05 -15.26
CA ARG A 40 21.74 6.71 -15.77
C ARG A 40 22.38 7.88 -16.53
N SER A 41 21.61 8.60 -17.34
CA SER A 41 22.14 9.77 -18.09
C SER A 41 22.56 10.93 -17.17
N ARG A 42 22.08 10.95 -15.92
CA ARG A 42 22.37 11.98 -14.91
C ARG A 42 23.25 11.47 -13.76
N ASP A 43 23.78 10.25 -13.86
CA ASP A 43 24.60 9.58 -12.83
C ASP A 43 23.90 9.50 -11.46
N LEU A 44 22.60 9.27 -11.45
CA LEU A 44 21.78 9.14 -10.24
C LEU A 44 21.63 7.68 -9.82
N ALA A 45 21.55 7.46 -8.51
CA ALA A 45 21.14 6.16 -7.99
C ALA A 45 19.67 5.89 -8.32
N PHE A 46 19.37 4.64 -8.73
CA PHE A 46 18.02 4.22 -9.01
C PHE A 46 17.66 2.94 -8.24
N HIS A 47 16.73 3.05 -7.32
CA HIS A 47 16.21 1.95 -6.52
C HIS A 47 14.88 1.46 -7.08
N VAL A 48 14.75 0.14 -7.25
CA VAL A 48 13.46 -0.49 -7.55
C VAL A 48 12.90 -1.10 -6.27
N ASP A 49 11.82 -0.52 -5.78
CA ASP A 49 11.06 -1.12 -4.68
C ASP A 49 10.20 -2.26 -5.21
N ALA A 50 10.76 -3.46 -5.14
CA ALA A 50 10.07 -4.70 -5.42
C ALA A 50 9.77 -5.48 -4.13
N CYS A 51 9.55 -4.79 -3.02
CA CYS A 51 9.20 -5.42 -1.75
C CYS A 51 8.01 -6.37 -1.91
N LEU A 52 7.02 -6.02 -2.74
CA LEU A 52 5.89 -6.86 -3.10
C LEU A 52 6.24 -7.84 -4.23
N GLY A 53 6.77 -7.33 -5.34
CA GLY A 53 6.94 -8.07 -6.59
C GLY A 53 8.15 -8.99 -6.64
N GLY A 54 9.16 -8.77 -5.80
CA GLY A 54 10.44 -9.49 -5.88
C GLY A 54 10.31 -11.02 -5.80
N PHE A 55 9.31 -11.52 -5.08
CA PHE A 55 8.98 -12.95 -4.99
C PHE A 55 7.70 -13.36 -5.73
N ALA A 56 7.01 -12.43 -6.39
CA ALA A 56 5.85 -12.74 -7.24
C ALA A 56 6.19 -12.54 -8.72
N LEU A 57 6.65 -11.33 -9.09
CA LEU A 57 6.88 -10.98 -10.49
C LEU A 57 8.07 -11.73 -11.12
N ALA A 58 8.97 -12.30 -10.32
CA ALA A 58 10.08 -13.11 -10.82
C ALA A 58 9.63 -14.35 -11.63
N TRP A 59 8.42 -14.85 -11.36
CA TRP A 59 7.79 -15.98 -12.06
C TRP A 59 6.49 -15.58 -12.77
N TRP A 60 6.29 -14.28 -13.00
CA TRP A 60 5.13 -13.75 -13.69
C TRP A 60 5.47 -13.44 -15.14
N ASP A 61 4.97 -14.26 -16.05
CA ASP A 61 5.30 -14.15 -17.47
C ASP A 61 4.66 -12.90 -18.12
N GLY A 62 5.31 -12.43 -19.18
CA GLY A 62 4.80 -11.35 -20.03
C GLY A 62 5.09 -9.94 -19.54
N LEU A 63 5.82 -9.78 -18.44
CA LEU A 63 6.21 -8.45 -17.94
C LEU A 63 7.49 -7.95 -18.64
N PRO A 64 7.62 -6.62 -18.84
CA PRO A 64 8.89 -6.03 -19.21
C PRO A 64 9.92 -6.24 -18.09
N PRO A 65 11.24 -6.15 -18.37
CA PRO A 65 12.27 -6.19 -17.34
C PRO A 65 12.06 -5.06 -16.31
N TRP A 66 12.16 -5.42 -15.03
CA TRP A 66 11.97 -4.49 -13.92
C TRP A 66 13.06 -4.60 -12.83
N ASP A 67 13.96 -5.55 -12.96
CA ASP A 67 15.03 -5.87 -12.01
C ASP A 67 16.42 -5.49 -12.55
N PHE A 68 17.47 -6.11 -12.04
CA PHE A 68 18.84 -5.89 -12.50
C PHE A 68 19.10 -6.26 -13.97
N ARG A 69 18.16 -6.83 -14.71
CA ARG A 69 18.24 -6.95 -16.18
C ARG A 69 18.12 -5.59 -16.86
N VAL A 70 17.53 -4.59 -16.17
CA VAL A 70 17.52 -3.20 -16.65
C VAL A 70 18.83 -2.53 -16.25
N ASP A 71 19.59 -2.08 -17.26
CA ASP A 71 20.81 -1.30 -17.02
C ASP A 71 20.44 0.05 -16.40
N GLY A 72 21.14 0.45 -15.32
CA GLY A 72 20.83 1.67 -14.56
C GLY A 72 20.11 1.40 -13.22
N VAL A 73 19.44 0.27 -13.03
CA VAL A 73 18.95 -0.11 -11.68
C VAL A 73 20.15 -0.38 -10.78
N THR A 74 20.30 0.38 -9.71
CA THR A 74 21.47 0.32 -8.81
C THR A 74 21.22 -0.49 -7.54
N SER A 75 19.97 -0.55 -7.08
CA SER A 75 19.57 -1.35 -5.94
C SER A 75 18.10 -1.82 -6.06
N LEU A 76 17.75 -2.86 -5.32
CA LEU A 76 16.42 -3.47 -5.34
C LEU A 76 16.06 -4.00 -3.95
N SER A 77 14.82 -3.77 -3.51
CA SER A 77 14.26 -4.40 -2.32
C SER A 77 13.32 -5.55 -2.68
N ALA A 78 13.31 -6.61 -1.85
CA ALA A 78 12.39 -7.75 -1.99
C ALA A 78 12.07 -8.34 -0.61
N ASP A 79 10.77 -8.48 -0.29
CA ASP A 79 10.34 -8.94 1.02
C ASP A 79 10.00 -10.43 1.01
N LEU A 80 10.82 -11.22 1.71
CA LEU A 80 10.52 -12.63 1.92
C LEU A 80 9.24 -12.82 2.76
N HIS A 81 8.93 -11.86 3.64
CA HIS A 81 7.73 -11.93 4.48
C HIS A 81 6.42 -11.48 3.79
N LYS A 82 6.47 -11.26 2.46
CA LYS A 82 5.30 -11.06 1.60
C LYS A 82 5.12 -12.30 0.71
N TYR A 83 5.35 -12.20 -0.57
CA TYR A 83 5.24 -13.34 -1.50
C TYR A 83 6.44 -14.30 -1.47
N GLY A 84 7.41 -14.06 -0.60
CA GLY A 84 8.39 -15.07 -0.21
C GLY A 84 7.89 -16.05 0.86
N TYR A 85 6.68 -15.83 1.40
CA TYR A 85 5.95 -16.67 2.37
C TYR A 85 6.70 -16.94 3.68
N ALA A 86 7.72 -16.17 4.00
CA ALA A 86 8.40 -16.23 5.28
C ALA A 86 7.63 -15.44 6.36
N PRO A 87 7.80 -15.75 7.65
CA PRO A 87 7.29 -14.94 8.75
C PRO A 87 7.81 -13.50 8.67
N LYS A 88 7.06 -12.56 9.27
CA LYS A 88 7.44 -11.13 9.35
C LYS A 88 8.87 -10.95 9.89
N GLY A 89 9.54 -9.90 9.40
CA GLY A 89 10.90 -9.53 9.79
C GLY A 89 12.00 -9.97 8.81
N SER A 90 11.63 -10.47 7.61
CA SER A 90 12.59 -10.86 6.57
C SER A 90 12.42 -10.03 5.32
N SER A 91 13.43 -9.24 5.00
CA SER A 91 13.50 -8.38 3.81
C SER A 91 14.90 -8.41 3.23
N LEU A 92 15.03 -8.26 1.94
CA LEU A 92 16.31 -8.18 1.23
C LEU A 92 16.47 -6.77 0.66
N LEU A 93 17.68 -6.23 0.80
CA LEU A 93 18.17 -5.10 0.04
C LEU A 93 19.36 -5.58 -0.80
N LEU A 94 19.20 -5.55 -2.11
CA LEU A 94 20.18 -6.01 -3.07
C LEU A 94 20.83 -4.80 -3.73
N HIS A 95 22.13 -4.85 -3.91
CA HIS A 95 22.90 -3.83 -4.61
C HIS A 95 23.51 -4.41 -5.88
N ARG A 96 23.57 -3.63 -6.94
CA ARG A 96 24.17 -4.06 -8.21
C ARG A 96 25.65 -4.42 -8.07
N ASP A 97 26.36 -3.70 -7.22
CA ASP A 97 27.80 -3.85 -7.05
C ASP A 97 28.23 -3.75 -5.57
N ARG A 98 29.50 -4.16 -5.35
CA ARG A 98 30.11 -4.18 -4.01
C ARG A 98 30.34 -2.79 -3.44
N GLU A 99 30.57 -1.80 -4.26
CA GLU A 99 30.88 -0.45 -3.80
C GLU A 99 29.65 0.19 -3.19
N ARG A 100 28.50 0.09 -3.86
CA ARG A 100 27.19 0.52 -3.32
C ARG A 100 26.82 -0.26 -2.06
N HIS A 101 27.02 -1.57 -2.05
CA HIS A 101 26.77 -2.38 -0.85
C HIS A 101 27.67 -1.94 0.32
N ARG A 102 28.93 -1.61 0.07
CA ARG A 102 29.85 -1.11 1.12
C ARG A 102 29.35 0.18 1.77
N ALA A 103 28.71 1.06 1.03
CA ALA A 103 28.18 2.32 1.55
C ALA A 103 27.03 2.13 2.58
N GLN A 104 26.42 0.96 2.62
CA GLN A 104 25.40 0.61 3.62
C GLN A 104 26.00 0.40 5.02
N PHE A 105 27.28 0.05 5.12
CA PHE A 105 27.89 -0.27 6.39
C PHE A 105 28.25 1.00 7.18
N PHE A 106 27.71 1.09 8.38
CA PHE A 106 28.08 2.11 9.36
C PHE A 106 29.17 1.55 10.29
N SER A 107 30.24 2.32 10.53
CA SER A 107 31.30 1.92 11.44
C SER A 107 31.61 3.03 12.44
N ILE A 108 31.92 2.63 13.67
CA ILE A 108 32.34 3.52 14.75
C ILE A 108 33.61 2.95 15.41
N THR A 109 34.65 3.78 15.45
CA THR A 109 35.95 3.40 16.03
C THR A 109 36.43 4.39 17.11
N GLN A 110 35.77 5.54 17.23
CA GLN A 110 36.14 6.63 18.16
C GLN A 110 35.18 6.63 19.37
N TRP A 111 35.26 5.56 20.16
CA TRP A 111 34.55 5.45 21.42
C TRP A 111 35.31 4.53 22.34
N PRO A 112 35.12 4.54 23.69
CA PRO A 112 35.92 3.77 24.67
C PRO A 112 35.54 2.27 24.72
N GLY A 113 34.96 1.67 23.71
CA GLY A 113 34.65 0.25 23.55
C GLY A 113 35.38 -0.39 22.38
N TYR A 114 34.86 -1.50 21.89
CA TYR A 114 35.39 -2.19 20.70
C TYR A 114 34.90 -1.54 19.41
N PRO A 115 35.64 -1.66 18.30
CA PRO A 115 35.15 -1.18 16.99
C PRO A 115 33.84 -1.87 16.58
N ILE A 116 32.86 -1.09 16.15
CA ILE A 116 31.55 -1.57 15.71
C ILE A 116 31.41 -1.36 14.21
N VAL A 117 30.88 -2.36 13.51
CA VAL A 117 30.43 -2.26 12.11
C VAL A 117 29.03 -2.85 12.02
N ASN A 118 28.09 -2.08 11.50
CA ASN A 118 26.69 -2.46 11.36
C ASN A 118 26.18 -2.21 9.95
N PRO A 119 25.52 -3.18 9.30
CA PRO A 119 24.89 -3.00 7.99
C PRO A 119 23.49 -2.37 8.06
N THR A 120 22.95 -2.14 9.26
CA THR A 120 21.58 -1.64 9.50
C THR A 120 21.50 -0.80 10.75
N LEU A 121 20.39 -0.05 10.94
CA LEU A 121 20.14 0.74 12.14
C LEU A 121 20.05 -0.12 13.40
N LEU A 122 19.47 -1.32 13.30
CA LEU A 122 19.38 -2.26 14.41
C LEU A 122 20.71 -3.00 14.58
N GLY A 123 21.31 -2.93 15.77
CA GLY A 123 22.52 -3.67 16.12
C GLY A 123 22.27 -5.16 16.27
N SER A 124 21.52 -5.55 17.30
CA SER A 124 21.16 -6.94 17.56
C SER A 124 19.80 -7.27 16.94
N ARG A 125 19.72 -8.41 16.25
CA ARG A 125 18.50 -8.91 15.64
C ARG A 125 18.32 -10.37 15.90
N SER A 126 17.05 -10.83 15.99
CA SER A 126 16.74 -12.24 16.05
C SER A 126 17.13 -12.93 14.73
N ALA A 127 17.73 -14.09 14.80
CA ALA A 127 18.01 -14.94 13.65
C ALA A 127 16.76 -15.67 13.13
N THR A 128 15.62 -15.60 13.84
CA THR A 128 14.38 -16.31 13.49
C THR A 128 13.90 -15.96 12.10
N GLY A 129 13.83 -14.67 11.75
CA GLY A 129 13.41 -14.24 10.42
C GLY A 129 14.31 -14.80 9.32
N LEU A 130 15.63 -14.76 9.49
CA LEU A 130 16.59 -15.29 8.53
C LEU A 130 16.48 -16.83 8.40
N ALA A 131 16.42 -17.56 9.52
CA ALA A 131 16.31 -18.99 9.52
C ALA A 131 15.00 -19.48 8.88
N SER A 132 13.88 -18.82 9.22
CA SER A 132 12.58 -19.12 8.62
C SER A 132 12.56 -18.84 7.11
N ALA A 133 13.10 -17.71 6.69
CA ALA A 133 13.20 -17.34 5.28
C ALA A 133 14.03 -18.35 4.49
N TRP A 134 15.17 -18.78 5.06
CA TRP A 134 16.00 -19.81 4.47
C TRP A 134 15.26 -21.14 4.35
N ALA A 135 14.60 -21.59 5.42
CA ALA A 135 13.84 -22.84 5.44
C ALA A 135 12.74 -22.85 4.37
N VAL A 136 11.91 -21.80 4.31
CA VAL A 136 10.84 -21.66 3.34
C VAL A 136 11.39 -21.64 1.91
N SER A 137 12.42 -20.84 1.64
CA SER A 137 13.04 -20.74 0.32
C SER A 137 13.64 -22.09 -0.14
N ARG A 138 14.25 -22.85 0.78
CA ARG A 138 14.79 -24.17 0.47
C ARG A 138 13.70 -25.22 0.24
N THR A 139 12.60 -25.13 0.98
CA THR A 139 11.47 -26.06 0.86
C THR A 139 10.71 -25.85 -0.44
N LEU A 140 10.42 -24.60 -0.80
CA LEU A 140 9.70 -24.27 -2.03
C LEU A 140 10.59 -24.41 -3.27
N GLY A 141 11.80 -23.89 -3.22
CA GLY A 141 12.64 -23.81 -4.40
C GLY A 141 12.02 -22.96 -5.52
N ALA A 142 12.65 -22.91 -6.67
CA ALA A 142 12.14 -22.17 -7.83
C ALA A 142 10.79 -22.71 -8.31
N ASP A 143 10.66 -24.05 -8.36
CA ASP A 143 9.44 -24.71 -8.85
C ASP A 143 8.24 -24.45 -7.94
N GLY A 144 8.44 -24.45 -6.61
CA GLY A 144 7.39 -24.11 -5.65
C GLY A 144 6.91 -22.67 -5.78
N TYR A 145 7.83 -21.73 -5.91
CA TYR A 145 7.46 -20.32 -6.16
C TYR A 145 6.74 -20.14 -7.50
N ALA A 146 7.22 -20.78 -8.57
CA ALA A 146 6.57 -20.76 -9.88
C ALA A 146 5.12 -21.31 -9.81
N ALA A 147 4.93 -22.44 -9.14
CA ALA A 147 3.61 -23.05 -8.98
C ALA A 147 2.65 -22.16 -8.16
N LEU A 148 3.12 -21.55 -7.09
CA LEU A 148 2.32 -20.60 -6.30
C LEU A 148 1.97 -19.35 -7.09
N THR A 149 2.92 -18.79 -7.84
CA THR A 149 2.68 -17.63 -8.70
C THR A 149 1.68 -17.93 -9.81
N ALA A 150 1.75 -19.11 -10.42
CA ALA A 150 0.76 -19.52 -11.44
C ALA A 150 -0.67 -19.58 -10.87
N ARG A 151 -0.84 -20.07 -9.63
CA ARG A 151 -2.13 -20.05 -8.94
C ARG A 151 -2.63 -18.64 -8.66
N ILE A 152 -1.74 -17.74 -8.20
CA ILE A 152 -2.07 -16.33 -8.00
C ILE A 152 -2.48 -15.69 -9.32
N ARG A 153 -1.72 -15.91 -10.39
CA ARG A 153 -1.99 -15.38 -11.73
C ARG A 153 -3.37 -15.76 -12.21
N HIS A 154 -3.72 -17.04 -12.10
CA HIS A 154 -5.05 -17.52 -12.48
C HIS A 154 -6.17 -16.82 -11.70
N ALA A 155 -6.03 -16.72 -10.37
CA ALA A 155 -7.01 -16.03 -9.54
C ALA A 155 -7.08 -14.53 -9.83
N PHE A 156 -5.93 -13.90 -10.05
CA PHE A 156 -5.83 -12.48 -10.37
C PHE A 156 -6.55 -12.15 -11.70
N ASP A 157 -6.25 -12.91 -12.75
CA ASP A 157 -6.87 -12.71 -14.07
C ASP A 157 -8.40 -12.91 -13.99
N ALA A 158 -8.89 -13.88 -13.19
CA ALA A 158 -10.31 -14.11 -12.97
C ALA A 158 -10.98 -12.98 -12.17
N VAL A 159 -10.32 -12.46 -11.13
CA VAL A 159 -10.83 -11.31 -10.35
C VAL A 159 -10.91 -10.05 -11.21
N VAL A 160 -9.87 -9.76 -12.01
CA VAL A 160 -9.89 -8.62 -12.95
C VAL A 160 -11.06 -8.75 -13.92
N ALA A 161 -11.22 -9.92 -14.54
CA ALA A 161 -12.31 -10.17 -15.50
C ALA A 161 -13.70 -10.06 -14.85
N ALA A 162 -13.84 -10.49 -13.59
CA ALA A 162 -15.11 -10.35 -12.87
C ALA A 162 -15.44 -8.88 -12.58
N ILE A 163 -14.46 -8.08 -12.17
CA ILE A 163 -14.66 -6.65 -11.90
C ILE A 163 -14.97 -5.89 -13.20
N ASP A 164 -14.27 -6.20 -14.28
CA ASP A 164 -14.57 -5.62 -15.61
C ASP A 164 -15.98 -5.96 -16.12
N GLY A 165 -16.59 -7.02 -15.60
CA GLY A 165 -17.98 -7.41 -15.85
C GLY A 165 -19.01 -6.75 -14.94
N ILE A 166 -18.59 -6.01 -13.90
CA ILE A 166 -19.49 -5.31 -12.97
C ILE A 166 -19.68 -3.87 -13.43
N ASP A 167 -20.86 -3.57 -13.98
CA ASP A 167 -21.22 -2.19 -14.31
C ASP A 167 -21.18 -1.32 -13.04
N GLY A 168 -20.58 -0.13 -13.13
CA GLY A 168 -20.39 0.80 -12.02
C GLY A 168 -19.07 0.70 -11.28
N LEU A 169 -18.22 -0.30 -11.59
CA LEU A 169 -16.85 -0.44 -11.07
C LEU A 169 -15.83 -0.51 -12.21
N SER A 170 -14.61 -0.09 -11.95
CA SER A 170 -13.50 -0.25 -12.89
C SER A 170 -12.17 -0.50 -12.19
N VAL A 171 -11.32 -1.34 -12.82
CA VAL A 171 -9.95 -1.57 -12.35
C VAL A 171 -9.09 -0.35 -12.69
N VAL A 172 -8.26 0.09 -11.75
CA VAL A 172 -7.37 1.25 -11.93
C VAL A 172 -6.12 0.86 -12.72
N GLY A 173 -5.97 1.45 -13.90
CA GLY A 173 -4.80 1.25 -14.75
C GLY A 173 -4.71 -0.17 -15.34
N ALA A 174 -3.47 -0.65 -15.54
CA ALA A 174 -3.18 -1.99 -16.01
C ALA A 174 -2.30 -2.70 -14.97
N PRO A 175 -2.89 -3.28 -13.93
CA PRO A 175 -2.10 -3.90 -12.87
C PRO A 175 -1.36 -5.14 -13.38
N SER A 176 -0.12 -5.27 -12.94
CA SER A 176 0.77 -6.39 -13.29
C SER A 176 0.67 -7.54 -12.27
N GLY A 177 -0.27 -7.43 -11.30
CA GLY A 177 -0.42 -8.36 -10.17
C GLY A 177 0.68 -8.22 -9.12
N PRO A 178 0.56 -8.88 -7.97
CA PRO A 178 -0.59 -9.67 -7.49
C PRO A 178 -1.62 -8.86 -6.71
N VAL A 179 -1.59 -7.56 -6.83
CA VAL A 179 -2.54 -6.63 -6.20
C VAL A 179 -3.21 -5.76 -7.27
N LEU A 180 -4.39 -5.25 -6.97
CA LEU A 180 -5.12 -4.32 -7.84
C LEU A 180 -5.95 -3.36 -7.00
N ALA A 181 -6.36 -2.26 -7.60
CA ALA A 181 -7.31 -1.32 -7.03
C ALA A 181 -8.53 -1.17 -7.92
N VAL A 182 -9.69 -1.06 -7.29
CA VAL A 182 -10.99 -0.88 -7.93
C VAL A 182 -11.55 0.47 -7.53
N ARG A 183 -12.02 1.23 -8.49
CA ARG A 183 -12.69 2.52 -8.27
C ARG A 183 -14.14 2.45 -8.74
N THR A 184 -14.93 3.38 -8.28
CA THR A 184 -16.21 3.70 -8.90
C THR A 184 -15.98 4.09 -10.36
N ASP A 185 -16.74 3.52 -11.29
CA ASP A 185 -16.71 3.94 -12.69
C ASP A 185 -17.50 5.26 -12.83
N PRO A 186 -16.82 6.37 -13.18
CA PRO A 186 -17.49 7.66 -13.29
C PRO A 186 -18.43 7.78 -14.50
N ASP A 187 -18.30 6.89 -15.48
CA ASP A 187 -19.05 6.90 -16.73
C ASP A 187 -20.26 5.95 -16.70
N ALA A 188 -20.47 5.22 -15.61
CA ALA A 188 -21.61 4.30 -15.47
C ALA A 188 -22.92 5.05 -15.19
N ASP A 189 -24.02 4.56 -15.77
CA ASP A 189 -25.37 5.11 -15.53
C ASP A 189 -25.81 4.92 -14.06
N GLU A 190 -25.43 3.80 -13.45
CA GLU A 190 -25.69 3.47 -12.04
C GLU A 190 -24.38 3.13 -11.34
N PRO A 191 -23.62 4.13 -10.88
CA PRO A 191 -22.32 3.92 -10.25
C PRO A 191 -22.44 3.12 -8.97
N VAL A 192 -21.41 2.31 -8.71
CA VAL A 192 -21.22 1.57 -7.45
C VAL A 192 -20.12 2.26 -6.65
N ASP A 193 -20.45 2.77 -5.46
CA ASP A 193 -19.44 3.34 -4.57
C ASP A 193 -18.45 2.26 -4.13
N THR A 194 -17.15 2.47 -4.41
CA THR A 194 -16.11 1.47 -4.20
C THR A 194 -15.93 1.11 -2.72
N HIS A 195 -16.14 2.05 -1.80
CA HIS A 195 -15.99 1.80 -0.36
C HIS A 195 -17.19 1.09 0.23
N LEU A 196 -18.42 1.42 -0.21
CA LEU A 196 -19.62 0.65 0.15
C LEU A 196 -19.52 -0.79 -0.36
N TRP A 197 -19.07 -0.95 -1.62
CA TRP A 197 -18.81 -2.27 -2.19
C TRP A 197 -17.78 -3.06 -1.38
N GLY A 198 -16.64 -2.45 -1.05
CA GLY A 198 -15.59 -3.09 -0.25
C GLY A 198 -16.07 -3.51 1.14
N ALA A 199 -16.91 -2.69 1.77
CA ALA A 199 -17.55 -3.02 3.06
C ALA A 199 -18.54 -4.18 2.91
N ALA A 200 -19.38 -4.20 1.87
CA ALA A 200 -20.32 -5.28 1.60
C ALA A 200 -19.61 -6.62 1.33
N VAL A 201 -18.47 -6.59 0.60
CA VAL A 201 -17.59 -7.75 0.40
C VAL A 201 -16.99 -8.21 1.73
N THR A 202 -16.55 -7.27 2.57
CA THR A 202 -15.96 -7.58 3.88
C THR A 202 -16.97 -8.22 4.82
N HIS A 203 -18.22 -7.74 4.84
CA HIS A 203 -19.30 -8.36 5.61
C HIS A 203 -19.62 -9.80 5.19
N ARG A 204 -19.24 -10.19 3.97
CA ARG A 204 -19.37 -11.56 3.46
C ARG A 204 -18.11 -12.43 3.68
N GLY A 205 -17.14 -11.92 4.44
CA GLY A 205 -15.99 -12.68 4.90
C GLY A 205 -14.70 -12.47 4.09
N PHE A 206 -14.68 -11.57 3.09
CA PHE A 206 -13.48 -11.25 2.31
C PHE A 206 -12.98 -9.84 2.64
N ALA A 207 -11.98 -9.73 3.50
CA ALA A 207 -11.43 -8.46 3.91
C ALA A 207 -10.75 -7.73 2.73
N LEU A 208 -11.26 -6.56 2.37
CA LEU A 208 -10.70 -5.64 1.39
C LEU A 208 -10.21 -4.38 2.10
N GLN A 209 -9.29 -3.65 1.45
CA GLN A 209 -8.71 -2.44 2.03
C GLN A 209 -9.23 -1.20 1.31
N ALA A 210 -9.94 -0.33 2.01
CA ALA A 210 -10.32 0.97 1.50
C ALA A 210 -9.09 1.90 1.41
N GLN A 211 -8.99 2.62 0.30
CA GLN A 211 -7.95 3.62 0.04
C GLN A 211 -8.64 4.96 -0.27
N PRO A 212 -8.44 6.00 0.55
CA PRO A 212 -9.05 7.30 0.32
C PRO A 212 -8.51 7.95 -0.97
N ALA A 213 -9.27 8.91 -1.50
CA ALA A 213 -8.81 9.79 -2.56
C ALA A 213 -7.55 10.55 -2.11
N PHE A 214 -6.68 10.87 -3.06
CA PHE A 214 -5.41 11.49 -2.75
C PHE A 214 -5.04 12.56 -3.77
N THR A 215 -4.87 13.80 -3.33
CA THR A 215 -4.34 14.88 -4.16
C THR A 215 -2.82 14.87 -4.12
N GLN A 216 -2.18 14.71 -5.26
CA GLN A 216 -0.73 14.74 -5.42
C GLN A 216 -0.18 16.16 -5.28
N PRO A 217 1.13 16.35 -5.05
CA PRO A 217 1.73 17.69 -4.92
C PRO A 217 1.59 18.57 -6.17
N ASP A 218 1.39 17.98 -7.35
CA ASP A 218 1.14 18.67 -8.62
C ASP A 218 -0.34 19.05 -8.83
N GLY A 219 -1.22 18.75 -7.87
CA GLY A 219 -2.65 18.98 -7.94
C GLY A 219 -3.45 17.87 -8.64
N THR A 220 -2.81 16.81 -9.13
CA THR A 220 -3.51 15.66 -9.73
C THR A 220 -4.28 14.92 -8.64
N GLU A 221 -5.57 14.69 -8.86
CA GLU A 221 -6.40 13.91 -7.96
C GLU A 221 -6.39 12.43 -8.36
N LEU A 222 -6.05 11.56 -7.41
CA LEU A 222 -6.23 10.13 -7.51
C LEU A 222 -7.56 9.75 -6.85
N PRO A 223 -8.40 8.95 -7.53
CA PRO A 223 -9.71 8.59 -6.99
C PRO A 223 -9.59 7.72 -5.75
N ALA A 224 -10.65 7.74 -4.94
CA ALA A 224 -10.88 6.73 -3.93
C ALA A 224 -10.94 5.33 -4.55
N THR A 225 -10.36 4.34 -3.87
CA THR A 225 -10.30 2.97 -4.38
C THR A 225 -10.49 1.95 -3.26
N THR A 226 -10.86 0.74 -3.65
CA THR A 226 -10.77 -0.45 -2.80
C THR A 226 -9.69 -1.37 -3.34
N HIS A 227 -8.74 -1.73 -2.48
CA HIS A 227 -7.57 -2.53 -2.83
C HIS A 227 -7.80 -4.00 -2.51
N LEU A 228 -7.40 -4.85 -3.45
CA LEU A 228 -7.42 -6.30 -3.32
C LEU A 228 -6.00 -6.86 -3.40
N THR A 229 -5.70 -7.79 -2.49
CA THR A 229 -4.46 -8.56 -2.48
C THR A 229 -4.76 -10.01 -2.82
N VAL A 230 -4.27 -10.48 -3.97
CA VAL A 230 -4.47 -11.86 -4.44
C VAL A 230 -3.34 -12.75 -3.97
N THR A 231 -3.68 -13.84 -3.31
CA THR A 231 -2.73 -14.80 -2.71
C THR A 231 -3.05 -16.24 -3.15
N PRO A 232 -2.21 -17.23 -2.84
CA PRO A 232 -2.56 -18.62 -3.11
C PRO A 232 -3.81 -19.10 -2.38
N VAL A 233 -4.18 -18.47 -1.26
CA VAL A 233 -5.44 -18.75 -0.53
C VAL A 233 -6.63 -18.25 -1.35
N THR A 234 -6.54 -17.08 -1.97
CA THR A 234 -7.58 -16.55 -2.87
C THR A 234 -7.95 -17.56 -3.95
N ALA A 235 -6.96 -18.24 -4.55
CA ALA A 235 -7.20 -19.27 -5.55
C ALA A 235 -7.98 -20.49 -5.00
N SER A 236 -7.99 -20.70 -3.69
CA SER A 236 -8.71 -21.82 -3.06
C SER A 236 -10.18 -21.53 -2.79
N VAL A 237 -10.57 -20.26 -2.79
CA VAL A 237 -11.91 -19.74 -2.53
C VAL A 237 -12.41 -18.86 -3.68
N LEU A 238 -11.86 -19.06 -4.88
CA LEU A 238 -12.03 -18.16 -6.01
C LEU A 238 -13.50 -18.01 -6.41
N ASP A 239 -14.22 -19.11 -6.60
CA ASP A 239 -15.61 -19.08 -7.05
C ASP A 239 -16.50 -18.31 -6.05
N GLU A 240 -16.32 -18.56 -4.75
CA GLU A 240 -17.06 -17.86 -3.69
C GLU A 240 -16.71 -16.35 -3.67
N LEU A 241 -15.44 -16.01 -3.89
CA LEU A 241 -15.03 -14.61 -4.00
C LEU A 241 -15.69 -13.92 -5.20
N LEU A 242 -15.66 -14.53 -6.39
CA LEU A 242 -16.22 -13.94 -7.61
C LEU A 242 -17.73 -13.69 -7.46
N ASP A 243 -18.47 -14.65 -6.93
CA ASP A 243 -19.90 -14.51 -6.61
C ASP A 243 -20.14 -13.38 -5.59
N THR A 244 -19.28 -13.28 -4.59
CA THR A 244 -19.36 -12.23 -3.55
C THR A 244 -19.11 -10.85 -4.14
N LEU A 245 -18.11 -10.68 -5.02
CA LEU A 245 -17.80 -9.38 -5.65
C LEU A 245 -19.00 -8.85 -6.43
N THR A 246 -19.67 -9.71 -7.20
CA THR A 246 -20.86 -9.35 -7.99
C THR A 246 -22.06 -9.05 -7.10
N THR A 247 -22.39 -9.96 -6.16
CA THR A 247 -23.54 -9.81 -5.26
C THR A 247 -23.43 -8.55 -4.40
N ALA A 248 -22.21 -8.24 -3.90
CA ALA A 248 -21.97 -7.03 -3.12
C ALA A 248 -22.15 -5.75 -3.94
N ALA A 249 -21.80 -5.76 -5.23
CA ALA A 249 -22.03 -4.61 -6.09
C ALA A 249 -23.52 -4.36 -6.33
N ASP A 250 -24.29 -5.42 -6.59
CA ASP A 250 -25.74 -5.32 -6.79
C ASP A 250 -26.46 -4.82 -5.53
N GLU A 251 -25.98 -5.20 -4.33
CA GLU A 251 -26.56 -4.75 -3.07
C GLU A 251 -26.39 -3.24 -2.83
N VAL A 252 -25.27 -2.66 -3.21
CA VAL A 252 -24.95 -1.25 -2.93
C VAL A 252 -25.16 -0.33 -4.13
N ARG A 253 -25.57 -0.87 -5.28
CA ARG A 253 -25.81 -0.11 -6.50
C ARG A 253 -26.83 1.01 -6.28
N GLY A 254 -26.50 2.22 -6.73
CA GLY A 254 -27.35 3.38 -6.61
C GLY A 254 -27.50 3.93 -5.17
N GLN A 255 -26.81 3.34 -4.19
CA GLN A 255 -26.76 3.94 -2.87
C GLN A 255 -25.91 5.22 -2.88
N PRO A 256 -26.29 6.23 -2.09
CA PRO A 256 -25.48 7.45 -1.99
C PRO A 256 -24.12 7.14 -1.37
N SER A 257 -23.07 7.83 -1.85
CA SER A 257 -21.73 7.71 -1.26
C SER A 257 -21.74 8.00 0.24
N PRO A 258 -20.91 7.29 1.01
CA PRO A 258 -20.83 7.46 2.44
C PRO A 258 -20.42 8.87 2.82
N THR A 259 -20.92 9.34 3.94
CA THR A 259 -20.57 10.66 4.49
C THR A 259 -19.89 10.49 5.84
N ALA A 260 -18.93 11.37 6.12
CA ALA A 260 -18.26 11.39 7.41
C ALA A 260 -19.28 11.50 8.57
N PRO A 261 -19.00 10.93 9.75
CA PRO A 261 -19.80 11.14 10.96
C PRO A 261 -20.02 12.62 11.24
N THR A 262 -21.20 12.97 11.76
CA THR A 262 -21.59 14.39 11.96
C THR A 262 -20.54 15.23 12.68
N PRO A 263 -19.92 14.80 13.81
CA PRO A 263 -18.90 15.61 14.47
C PRO A 263 -17.69 15.91 13.59
N LEU A 264 -17.27 14.96 12.74
CA LEU A 264 -16.12 15.15 11.82
C LEU A 264 -16.49 16.02 10.63
N ARG A 265 -17.74 15.98 10.15
CA ARG A 265 -18.24 16.94 9.14
C ARG A 265 -18.31 18.35 9.68
N GLU A 266 -18.77 18.55 10.92
CA GLU A 266 -18.78 19.85 11.58
C GLU A 266 -17.36 20.39 11.76
N LEU A 267 -16.42 19.53 12.12
CA LEU A 267 -15.00 19.88 12.21
C LEU A 267 -14.44 20.27 10.84
N ALA A 268 -14.72 19.51 9.77
CA ALA A 268 -14.31 19.86 8.41
C ALA A 268 -14.86 21.23 7.99
N ALA A 269 -16.16 21.48 8.21
CA ALA A 269 -16.78 22.78 7.93
C ALA A 269 -16.17 23.94 8.76
N ALA A 270 -15.70 23.66 9.97
CA ALA A 270 -15.00 24.67 10.78
C ALA A 270 -13.62 25.01 10.20
N PHE A 271 -12.91 24.08 9.58
CA PHE A 271 -11.67 24.34 8.82
C PHE A 271 -11.97 25.16 7.56
N ASP A 272 -12.96 24.76 6.77
CA ASP A 272 -13.34 25.46 5.54
C ASP A 272 -13.75 26.91 5.76
N SER A 273 -14.46 27.17 6.86
CA SER A 273 -14.86 28.53 7.25
C SER A 273 -13.76 29.35 7.94
N GLY A 274 -12.64 28.74 8.29
CA GLY A 274 -11.57 29.36 9.06
C GLY A 274 -11.90 29.56 10.54
N ALA A 275 -12.99 28.95 11.05
CA ALA A 275 -13.36 29.02 12.48
C ALA A 275 -12.37 28.25 13.36
N VAL A 276 -11.74 27.24 12.81
CA VAL A 276 -10.65 26.45 13.43
C VAL A 276 -9.49 26.39 12.44
N THR A 277 -8.26 26.60 12.94
CA THR A 277 -7.05 26.43 12.12
C THR A 277 -6.42 25.06 12.39
N VAL A 278 -5.62 24.56 11.42
CA VAL A 278 -4.85 23.32 11.59
C VAL A 278 -3.95 23.40 12.82
N GLU A 279 -3.30 24.55 13.04
CA GLU A 279 -2.43 24.77 14.20
C GLU A 279 -3.21 24.62 15.53
N GLN A 280 -4.43 25.19 15.62
CA GLN A 280 -5.29 25.04 16.80
C GLN A 280 -5.68 23.58 17.04
N ALA A 281 -6.03 22.85 15.99
CA ALA A 281 -6.39 21.43 16.09
C ALA A 281 -5.20 20.55 16.51
N LEU A 282 -4.01 20.83 15.99
CA LEU A 282 -2.78 20.12 16.38
C LEU A 282 -2.34 20.43 17.82
N ALA A 283 -2.71 21.59 18.35
CA ALA A 283 -2.42 22.01 19.72
C ALA A 283 -3.41 21.44 20.77
N LEU A 284 -4.48 20.74 20.34
CA LEU A 284 -5.43 20.14 21.26
C LEU A 284 -4.75 19.15 22.21
N PRO A 285 -5.13 19.12 23.51
CA PRO A 285 -4.71 18.04 24.42
C PRO A 285 -5.18 16.67 23.90
N SER A 286 -4.42 15.60 24.18
CA SER A 286 -4.78 14.22 23.76
C SER A 286 -6.20 13.82 24.16
N ALA A 287 -6.62 14.14 25.39
CA ALA A 287 -7.99 13.86 25.84
C ALA A 287 -9.07 14.54 24.99
N ALA A 288 -8.84 15.77 24.54
CA ALA A 288 -9.81 16.45 23.67
C ALA A 288 -9.84 15.87 22.25
N ALA A 289 -8.69 15.43 21.73
CA ALA A 289 -8.62 14.73 20.44
C ALA A 289 -9.32 13.37 20.52
N GLU A 290 -9.17 12.65 21.63
CA GLU A 290 -9.87 11.38 21.89
C GLU A 290 -11.41 11.59 21.99
N GLU A 291 -11.88 12.67 22.67
CA GLU A 291 -13.29 13.02 22.70
C GLU A 291 -13.89 13.25 21.31
N VAL A 292 -13.12 13.84 20.38
CA VAL A 292 -13.55 13.99 18.98
C VAL A 292 -13.74 12.63 18.33
N LEU A 293 -12.83 11.69 18.52
CA LEU A 293 -12.95 10.32 17.99
C LEU A 293 -14.17 9.59 18.57
N VAL A 294 -14.32 9.61 19.88
CA VAL A 294 -15.45 8.95 20.58
C VAL A 294 -16.79 9.56 20.15
N SER A 295 -16.87 10.89 20.00
CA SER A 295 -18.08 11.55 19.52
C SER A 295 -18.46 11.18 18.08
N ALA A 296 -17.46 10.80 17.28
CA ALA A 296 -17.64 10.30 15.93
C ALA A 296 -17.95 8.79 15.86
N GLY A 297 -18.10 8.10 17.00
CA GLY A 297 -18.32 6.66 17.06
C GLY A 297 -17.05 5.81 16.90
N ILE A 298 -15.87 6.44 16.97
CA ILE A 298 -14.56 5.79 16.89
C ILE A 298 -13.99 5.66 18.30
N ASP A 299 -14.48 4.67 19.04
CA ASP A 299 -14.03 4.45 20.42
C ASP A 299 -12.77 3.57 20.46
N PRO A 300 -11.59 4.11 20.83
CA PRO A 300 -10.35 3.35 20.90
C PRO A 300 -10.37 2.28 22.02
N HIS A 301 -11.25 2.41 23.01
CA HIS A 301 -11.38 1.46 24.10
C HIS A 301 -12.41 0.35 23.82
N SER A 302 -13.08 0.38 22.67
CA SER A 302 -14.01 -0.70 22.30
C SER A 302 -13.25 -2.01 22.09
N HIS A 303 -13.69 -3.08 22.74
CA HIS A 303 -13.06 -4.40 22.67
C HIS A 303 -13.38 -5.16 21.38
N SER A 304 -14.12 -4.55 20.46
CA SER A 304 -14.50 -5.14 19.15
C SER A 304 -13.33 -5.19 18.15
N GLY A 305 -12.17 -4.62 18.49
CA GLY A 305 -11.01 -4.62 17.62
C GLY A 305 -11.22 -3.91 16.28
N GLY A 306 -12.19 -2.98 16.22
CA GLY A 306 -12.53 -2.25 14.99
C GLY A 306 -13.53 -2.98 14.08
N ALA A 307 -14.02 -4.15 14.45
CA ALA A 307 -14.98 -4.92 13.63
C ALA A 307 -16.35 -4.21 13.47
N ASP A 308 -16.68 -3.31 14.40
CA ASP A 308 -17.96 -2.57 14.39
C ASP A 308 -17.81 -1.15 13.79
N LEU A 309 -16.64 -0.79 13.27
CA LEU A 309 -16.41 0.53 12.69
C LEU A 309 -17.05 0.63 11.30
N ASP A 310 -17.79 1.70 11.07
CA ASP A 310 -18.28 2.08 9.73
C ASP A 310 -17.08 2.61 8.89
N MET A 311 -16.33 1.69 8.32
CA MET A 311 -15.14 2.02 7.53
C MET A 311 -15.41 2.99 6.37
N PRO A 312 -16.50 2.84 5.58
CA PRO A 312 -16.85 3.84 4.57
C PRO A 312 -17.00 5.26 5.14
N ALA A 313 -17.70 5.42 6.27
CA ALA A 313 -17.87 6.72 6.91
C ALA A 313 -16.55 7.28 7.48
N ILE A 314 -15.68 6.42 8.00
CA ILE A 314 -14.34 6.81 8.47
C ILE A 314 -13.47 7.28 7.31
N ILE A 315 -13.47 6.58 6.17
CA ILE A 315 -12.73 7.01 4.99
C ILE A 315 -13.25 8.36 4.48
N ALA A 316 -14.56 8.56 4.43
CA ALA A 316 -15.15 9.85 4.08
C ALA A 316 -14.69 10.98 5.03
N ALA A 317 -14.48 10.68 6.31
CA ALA A 317 -13.89 11.62 7.26
C ALA A 317 -12.42 11.92 6.96
N VAL A 318 -11.63 10.90 6.66
CA VAL A 318 -10.21 11.05 6.25
C VAL A 318 -10.08 11.94 5.02
N GLU A 319 -10.99 11.82 4.07
CA GLU A 319 -11.02 12.63 2.84
C GLU A 319 -11.44 14.09 3.08
N SER A 320 -12.28 14.33 4.09
CA SER A 320 -12.83 15.66 4.38
C SER A 320 -11.95 16.52 5.30
N LEU A 321 -11.02 15.93 6.04
CA LEU A 321 -10.18 16.62 7.02
C LEU A 321 -8.79 16.96 6.46
N PRO A 322 -8.14 18.04 6.95
CA PRO A 322 -6.73 18.31 6.67
C PRO A 322 -5.85 17.11 7.08
N ARG A 323 -4.87 16.76 6.23
CA ARG A 323 -4.02 15.57 6.43
C ARG A 323 -3.30 15.52 7.76
N GLU A 324 -2.81 16.68 8.22
CA GLU A 324 -2.11 16.81 9.49
C GLU A 324 -3.05 16.51 10.67
N VAL A 325 -4.32 16.92 10.56
CA VAL A 325 -5.34 16.63 11.58
C VAL A 325 -5.70 15.17 11.57
N THR A 326 -5.91 14.58 10.40
CA THR A 326 -6.13 13.12 10.24
C THR A 326 -4.98 12.33 10.84
N ALA A 327 -3.73 12.70 10.54
CA ALA A 327 -2.55 12.04 11.09
C ALA A 327 -2.51 12.13 12.62
N ARG A 328 -2.88 13.29 13.19
CA ARG A 328 -2.98 13.48 14.64
C ARG A 328 -4.04 12.58 15.25
N LEU A 329 -5.25 12.56 14.70
CA LEU A 329 -6.36 11.72 15.20
C LEU A 329 -6.03 10.23 15.14
N LEU A 330 -5.41 9.75 14.06
CA LEU A 330 -4.94 8.37 13.95
C LEU A 330 -3.88 8.02 15.01
N ALA A 331 -2.95 8.93 15.28
CA ALA A 331 -1.93 8.73 16.31
C ALA A 331 -2.56 8.66 17.72
N GLU A 332 -3.54 9.52 18.01
CA GLU A 332 -4.27 9.50 19.29
C GLU A 332 -5.11 8.22 19.44
N PHE A 333 -5.80 7.79 18.37
CA PHE A 333 -6.53 6.53 18.38
C PHE A 333 -5.62 5.36 18.77
N LEU A 334 -4.46 5.22 18.11
CA LEU A 334 -3.53 4.15 18.41
C LEU A 334 -2.93 4.26 19.82
N ALA A 335 -2.62 5.48 20.26
CA ALA A 335 -2.07 5.70 21.59
C ALA A 335 -3.08 5.32 22.69
N ALA A 336 -4.37 5.67 22.50
CA ALA A 336 -5.43 5.29 23.43
C ALA A 336 -5.74 3.78 23.37
N TYR A 337 -5.81 3.20 22.17
CA TYR A 337 -6.02 1.75 21.96
C TYR A 337 -4.94 0.88 22.61
N CYS A 338 -3.68 1.32 22.56
CA CYS A 338 -2.56 0.61 23.18
C CYS A 338 -2.36 0.92 24.68
N ASN A 339 -3.16 1.83 25.23
CA ASN A 339 -3.07 2.18 26.65
C ASN A 339 -3.93 1.17 27.47
N PRO A 340 -3.32 0.38 28.38
CA PRO A 340 -4.02 -0.65 29.15
C PRO A 340 -5.03 -0.11 30.16
#